data_96486631ccbb9ddf8e6f97bc124b2919
#
_entry.id   96486631ccbb9ddf8e6f97bc124b2919
#
_cell.length_a   1.000
_cell.length_b   1.000
_cell.length_c   1.000
_cell.angle_alpha   90.00
_cell.angle_beta   90.00
_cell.angle_gamma   90.00
#
_symmetry.space_group_name_H-M   'P 1'
#
loop_
_entity.id
_entity.type
_entity.pdbx_description
1 polymer ?
#
loop_
_entity_poly.entity_id
_entity_poly.type
_entity_poly.pdbx_seq_one_letter_code
_entity_poly.pdbx_strand_id
1 'polypeptide(L)'
;MIVSGTSVIRKVALLSTPWPLFNRPSIQLGTLKTYLERELPELRVDAHHVYLHVAEAVGYDLYRSISERSWLSEACFAALLYPEREEIVRNFWRRQARDLSPKVHFKELCHSLKEASERILRSVHWTAYPLIGLSICYGQLTSSLYFIRHIKKVSPHSRIVVGGSSCAGRMGESLLRAFPEIDFVVNGEGEIPLQHLVKSLSRSSRNPIFTPVSGLLTRSFGSAEGFSQVAQLDHLPAPDYTDYFESLKTLPEAKRFFPTLAMEMSRGCWWRKTTLPQQGRGCAFCNLNLQWESYRSKSPRKVIEELASLIDRYELLSVSFMDNLLPPKNLKKLFQAIARLGKDFRLFAEIRATTTLDELLAMGAAGVAEVQVGIEALSTGLLSKLNKGTTAIQNLEIMKNCEARNVPDLTSNLITQFPGSDETDVEETLNTLQFAVPFRPLKGTPFWLGYGSPVWHHPEAFGILKVRNHPFYRYLFPQEIFSQLHLILQGYQGGMKEQQRLWRRVTRALKSWRAAYDDLHSASDRDPILSYQDGETFLVIRERRLAADDMTHRLKGTSRQIYLFCEKNRSLSEIVERFPGFGQEKILPFLNMMVDKKLMFREGERFLSLAVPIRGFGEQSEIRISNFETSAKLK
;
A
#
# COMPACT_ATOMS: atom_id res chain seq x y z
N MET A 1 0.75 -14.02 57.68
CA MET A 1 1.21 -14.67 56.44
C MET A 1 0.77 -13.83 55.24
N ILE A 2 1.65 -12.99 54.71
CA ILE A 2 1.36 -12.21 53.50
C ILE A 2 1.71 -13.15 52.34
N VAL A 3 0.67 -13.71 51.71
CA VAL A 3 0.83 -14.47 50.47
C VAL A 3 1.26 -13.48 49.39
N SER A 4 2.51 -13.45 49.07
CA SER A 4 3.07 -12.75 47.91
C SER A 4 2.63 -13.49 46.65
N GLY A 5 1.40 -13.26 46.22
CA GLY A 5 0.89 -13.81 44.98
C GLY A 5 1.52 -13.09 43.80
N THR A 6 2.51 -13.68 43.17
CA THR A 6 2.91 -13.32 41.80
C THR A 6 1.74 -13.65 40.89
N SER A 7 0.97 -12.63 40.45
CA SER A 7 -0.13 -12.87 39.51
C SER A 7 0.45 -12.98 38.09
N VAL A 8 0.67 -14.21 37.65
CA VAL A 8 1.09 -14.50 36.27
C VAL A 8 0.00 -13.98 35.31
N ILE A 9 0.37 -13.15 34.34
CA ILE A 9 -0.56 -12.76 33.26
C ILE A 9 -0.78 -13.98 32.38
N ARG A 10 -2.03 -14.45 32.37
CA ARG A 10 -2.47 -15.60 31.57
C ARG A 10 -3.34 -15.18 30.38
N LYS A 11 -3.74 -13.91 30.29
CA LYS A 11 -4.66 -13.43 29.26
C LYS A 11 -4.32 -12.00 28.82
N VAL A 12 -4.25 -11.80 27.50
CA VAL A 12 -4.01 -10.50 26.85
C VAL A 12 -5.05 -10.30 25.76
N ALA A 13 -5.57 -9.07 25.61
CA ALA A 13 -6.38 -8.70 24.45
C ALA A 13 -5.57 -7.86 23.48
N LEU A 14 -5.69 -8.14 22.20
CA LEU A 14 -5.18 -7.30 21.12
C LEU A 14 -6.34 -6.76 20.28
N LEU A 15 -6.35 -5.46 20.00
CA LEU A 15 -7.46 -4.82 19.28
C LEU A 15 -6.96 -4.14 18.01
N SER A 16 -7.77 -4.26 16.95
CA SER A 16 -7.73 -3.40 15.78
C SER A 16 -9.06 -2.69 15.65
N THR A 17 -9.04 -1.36 15.78
CA THR A 17 -10.21 -0.49 15.72
C THR A 17 -10.52 -0.06 14.27
N PRO A 18 -11.68 0.55 13.94
CA PRO A 18 -11.90 1.13 12.60
C PRO A 18 -10.78 2.14 12.22
N TRP A 19 -10.28 2.22 10.97
CA TRP A 19 -10.92 1.80 9.71
C TRP A 19 -10.02 0.92 8.80
N PRO A 20 -9.44 -0.18 9.20
CA PRO A 20 -8.82 -1.10 8.24
C PRO A 20 -9.88 -1.63 7.27
N LEU A 21 -9.44 -2.18 6.14
CA LEU A 21 -10.36 -2.88 5.25
C LEU A 21 -11.00 -4.06 5.97
N PHE A 22 -12.34 -4.08 6.00
CA PHE A 22 -13.09 -5.05 6.79
C PHE A 22 -12.97 -6.49 6.28
N ASN A 23 -12.74 -6.65 4.96
CA ASN A 23 -12.70 -7.94 4.28
C ASN A 23 -11.37 -8.70 4.45
N ARG A 24 -10.54 -8.31 5.38
CA ARG A 24 -9.29 -9.03 5.71
C ARG A 24 -8.98 -8.95 7.20
N PRO A 25 -8.41 -10.02 7.78
CA PRO A 25 -7.93 -10.00 9.17
C PRO A 25 -6.73 -9.06 9.32
N SER A 26 -6.51 -8.55 10.53
CA SER A 26 -5.31 -7.79 10.86
C SER A 26 -4.11 -8.72 10.97
N ILE A 27 -3.13 -8.56 10.07
CA ILE A 27 -1.90 -9.33 10.11
C ILE A 27 -1.11 -9.06 11.38
N GLN A 28 -1.13 -7.83 11.87
CA GLN A 28 -0.45 -7.44 13.11
C GLN A 28 -0.99 -8.23 14.31
N LEU A 29 -2.32 -8.31 14.45
CA LEU A 29 -2.92 -9.05 15.55
C LEU A 29 -2.66 -10.56 15.42
N GLY A 30 -2.82 -11.11 14.22
CA GLY A 30 -2.61 -12.54 13.97
C GLY A 30 -1.17 -12.98 14.24
N THR A 31 -0.18 -12.21 13.79
CA THR A 31 1.24 -12.51 14.02
C THR A 31 1.63 -12.36 15.49
N LEU A 32 1.20 -11.25 16.14
CA LEU A 32 1.49 -11.03 17.56
C LEU A 32 0.85 -12.09 18.46
N LYS A 33 -0.40 -12.49 18.17
CA LYS A 33 -1.07 -13.59 18.89
C LYS A 33 -0.25 -14.86 18.84
N THR A 34 0.06 -15.33 17.64
CA THR A 34 0.79 -16.60 17.48
C THR A 34 2.21 -16.54 18.05
N TYR A 35 2.88 -15.39 17.89
CA TYR A 35 4.22 -15.20 18.47
C TYR A 35 4.18 -15.25 19.98
N LEU A 36 3.29 -14.51 20.63
CA LEU A 36 3.19 -14.45 22.08
C LEU A 36 2.79 -15.81 22.70
N GLU A 37 1.83 -16.50 22.11
CA GLU A 37 1.39 -17.83 22.59
C GLU A 37 2.49 -18.89 22.41
N ARG A 38 3.32 -18.82 21.37
CA ARG A 38 4.48 -19.68 21.20
C ARG A 38 5.57 -19.41 22.24
N GLU A 39 5.91 -18.14 22.47
CA GLU A 39 6.97 -17.75 23.39
C GLU A 39 6.56 -17.83 24.87
N LEU A 40 5.27 -17.84 25.14
CA LEU A 40 4.65 -17.88 26.46
C LEU A 40 3.48 -18.87 26.46
N PRO A 41 3.75 -20.19 26.56
CA PRO A 41 2.72 -21.24 26.39
C PRO A 41 1.55 -21.18 27.38
N GLU A 42 1.71 -20.52 28.53
CA GLU A 42 0.65 -20.30 29.52
C GLU A 42 -0.26 -19.08 29.19
N LEU A 43 0.14 -18.29 28.17
CA LEU A 43 -0.58 -17.08 27.78
C LEU A 43 -1.63 -17.41 26.72
N ARG A 44 -2.82 -16.92 26.92
CA ARG A 44 -3.85 -16.84 25.88
C ARG A 44 -3.98 -15.41 25.37
N VAL A 45 -4.00 -15.23 24.06
CA VAL A 45 -4.17 -13.94 23.39
C VAL A 45 -5.46 -13.95 22.59
N ASP A 46 -6.41 -13.07 22.96
CA ASP A 46 -7.66 -12.88 22.22
C ASP A 46 -7.52 -11.66 21.29
N ALA A 47 -7.75 -11.83 19.99
CA ALA A 47 -7.60 -10.79 18.97
C ALA A 47 -8.96 -10.23 18.53
N HIS A 48 -9.26 -8.99 18.89
CA HIS A 48 -10.54 -8.33 18.63
C HIS A 48 -10.47 -7.46 17.36
N HIS A 49 -11.10 -7.92 16.29
CA HIS A 49 -11.24 -7.20 15.02
C HIS A 49 -12.49 -6.30 15.04
N VAL A 50 -12.43 -5.25 15.87
CA VAL A 50 -13.55 -4.34 16.14
C VAL A 50 -14.13 -3.72 14.87
N TYR A 51 -13.27 -3.43 13.90
CA TYR A 51 -13.66 -2.84 12.63
C TYR A 51 -14.67 -3.68 11.83
N LEU A 52 -14.71 -5.00 12.01
CA LEU A 52 -15.62 -5.89 11.30
C LEU A 52 -17.08 -5.61 11.66
N HIS A 53 -17.40 -5.53 12.95
CA HIS A 53 -18.74 -5.23 13.44
C HIS A 53 -19.17 -3.79 13.16
N VAL A 54 -18.21 -2.86 13.15
CA VAL A 54 -18.48 -1.47 12.77
C VAL A 54 -18.79 -1.37 11.28
N ALA A 55 -18.06 -2.11 10.43
CA ALA A 55 -18.32 -2.14 8.99
C ALA A 55 -19.71 -2.74 8.68
N GLU A 56 -20.12 -3.79 9.41
CA GLU A 56 -21.46 -4.38 9.31
C GLU A 56 -22.54 -3.36 9.66
N ALA A 57 -22.36 -2.62 10.75
CA ALA A 57 -23.36 -1.66 11.25
C ALA A 57 -23.49 -0.41 10.34
N VAL A 58 -22.38 0.06 9.77
CA VAL A 58 -22.33 1.25 8.90
C VAL A 58 -22.73 0.92 7.46
N GLY A 59 -22.56 -0.34 7.06
CA GLY A 59 -22.66 -0.79 5.67
C GLY A 59 -21.31 -0.75 4.95
N TYR A 60 -21.00 -1.82 4.23
CA TYR A 60 -19.67 -2.09 3.67
C TYR A 60 -19.18 -1.04 2.66
N ASP A 61 -20.06 -0.55 1.80
CA ASP A 61 -19.70 0.45 0.79
C ASP A 61 -19.36 1.81 1.43
N LEU A 62 -20.17 2.24 2.40
CA LEU A 62 -19.91 3.47 3.13
C LEU A 62 -18.65 3.33 3.99
N TYR A 63 -18.48 2.20 4.67
CA TYR A 63 -17.28 1.92 5.45
C TYR A 63 -16.01 2.00 4.58
N ARG A 64 -16.00 1.34 3.40
CA ARG A 64 -14.89 1.40 2.45
C ARG A 64 -14.62 2.83 2.00
N SER A 65 -15.66 3.55 1.61
CA SER A 65 -15.53 4.95 1.16
C SER A 65 -14.97 5.88 2.23
N ILE A 66 -15.23 5.61 3.51
CA ILE A 66 -14.65 6.35 4.64
C ILE A 66 -13.21 5.89 4.91
N SER A 67 -12.94 4.58 4.89
CA SER A 67 -11.61 4.02 5.18
C SER A 67 -10.52 4.51 4.24
N GLU A 68 -10.86 4.80 2.98
CA GLU A 68 -9.97 5.37 1.97
C GLU A 68 -9.68 6.87 2.16
N ARG A 69 -10.34 7.53 3.11
CA ARG A 69 -10.28 8.99 3.32
C ARG A 69 -9.96 9.32 4.78
N SER A 70 -8.69 9.48 5.08
CA SER A 70 -8.16 9.65 6.44
C SER A 70 -8.84 10.72 7.28
N TRP A 71 -9.23 11.84 6.67
CA TRP A 71 -9.91 12.91 7.41
C TRP A 71 -11.35 12.55 7.76
N LEU A 72 -12.02 11.72 6.95
CA LEU A 72 -13.35 11.23 7.26
C LEU A 72 -13.30 10.15 8.35
N SER A 73 -12.33 9.23 8.25
CA SER A 73 -12.14 8.16 9.23
C SER A 73 -11.86 8.72 10.63
N GLU A 74 -10.96 9.69 10.73
CA GLU A 74 -10.63 10.32 12.00
C GLU A 74 -11.79 11.21 12.54
N ALA A 75 -12.52 11.92 11.67
CA ALA A 75 -13.57 12.84 12.10
C ALA A 75 -14.72 12.15 12.81
N CYS A 76 -15.13 10.95 12.35
CA CYS A 76 -16.27 10.24 12.93
C CYS A 76 -16.07 9.96 14.42
N PHE A 77 -14.93 9.39 14.77
CA PHE A 77 -14.64 9.08 16.18
C PHE A 77 -14.16 10.30 16.98
N ALA A 78 -13.63 11.33 16.34
CA ALA A 78 -13.32 12.58 17.02
C ALA A 78 -14.58 13.25 17.62
N ALA A 79 -15.72 13.22 16.90
CA ALA A 79 -16.99 13.73 17.41
C ALA A 79 -17.52 12.92 18.60
N LEU A 80 -17.30 11.61 18.62
CA LEU A 80 -17.67 10.73 19.73
C LEU A 80 -16.73 10.87 20.94
N LEU A 81 -15.45 11.12 20.68
CA LEU A 81 -14.42 11.28 21.68
C LEU A 81 -14.51 12.64 22.42
N TYR A 82 -14.93 13.68 21.68
CA TYR A 82 -15.09 15.06 22.15
C TYR A 82 -16.47 15.62 21.74
N PRO A 83 -17.56 15.20 22.46
CA PRO A 83 -18.93 15.60 22.11
C PRO A 83 -19.15 17.12 22.11
N GLU A 84 -18.42 17.86 22.95
CA GLU A 84 -18.44 19.33 23.00
C GLU A 84 -17.95 20.00 21.72
N ARG A 85 -17.27 19.25 20.85
CA ARG A 85 -16.75 19.70 19.54
C ARG A 85 -17.54 19.16 18.35
N GLU A 86 -18.64 18.43 18.59
CA GLU A 86 -19.41 17.78 17.51
C GLU A 86 -19.72 18.72 16.36
N GLU A 87 -20.12 19.95 16.63
CA GLU A 87 -20.48 20.92 15.58
C GLU A 87 -19.26 21.30 14.70
N ILE A 88 -18.11 21.52 15.32
CA ILE A 88 -16.84 21.84 14.63
C ILE A 88 -16.45 20.66 13.73
N VAL A 89 -16.49 19.44 14.27
CA VAL A 89 -16.14 18.21 13.56
C VAL A 89 -17.13 17.94 12.42
N ARG A 90 -18.44 18.13 12.66
CA ARG A 90 -19.49 17.97 11.66
C ARG A 90 -19.31 18.93 10.48
N ASN A 91 -19.00 20.19 10.74
CA ASN A 91 -18.76 21.17 9.70
C ASN A 91 -17.47 20.88 8.92
N PHE A 92 -16.45 20.36 9.59
CA PHE A 92 -15.23 19.85 8.94
C PHE A 92 -15.56 18.62 8.07
N TRP A 93 -16.26 17.63 8.61
CA TRP A 93 -16.64 16.39 7.91
C TRP A 93 -17.44 16.69 6.62
N ARG A 94 -18.44 17.58 6.68
CA ARG A 94 -19.23 17.98 5.51
C ARG A 94 -18.36 18.52 4.37
N ARG A 95 -17.30 19.26 4.68
CA ARG A 95 -16.38 19.78 3.67
C ARG A 95 -15.55 18.70 3.02
N GLN A 96 -15.17 17.68 3.79
CA GLN A 96 -14.36 16.55 3.31
C GLN A 96 -15.20 15.47 2.60
N ALA A 97 -16.50 15.40 2.90
CA ALA A 97 -17.42 14.37 2.41
C ALA A 97 -18.19 14.78 1.14
N ARG A 98 -17.83 15.88 0.47
CA ARG A 98 -18.56 16.39 -0.71
C ARG A 98 -18.78 15.34 -1.79
N ASP A 99 -17.75 14.54 -2.05
CA ASP A 99 -17.74 13.49 -3.08
C ASP A 99 -17.90 12.08 -2.47
N LEU A 100 -18.46 11.99 -1.26
CA LEU A 100 -18.75 10.71 -0.62
C LEU A 100 -19.99 10.07 -1.26
N SER A 101 -19.90 8.79 -1.55
CA SER A 101 -21.02 7.98 -2.03
C SER A 101 -20.99 6.63 -1.28
N PRO A 102 -22.16 6.15 -0.76
CA PRO A 102 -23.43 6.86 -0.67
C PRO A 102 -23.38 8.06 0.29
N LYS A 103 -24.23 9.04 0.07
CA LYS A 103 -24.36 10.18 0.98
C LYS A 103 -25.02 9.72 2.29
N VAL A 104 -24.50 10.21 3.41
CA VAL A 104 -25.00 9.91 4.74
C VAL A 104 -25.05 11.16 5.62
N HIS A 105 -26.04 11.21 6.52
CA HIS A 105 -26.12 12.26 7.53
C HIS A 105 -25.10 11.98 8.65
N PHE A 106 -24.23 12.95 8.94
CA PHE A 106 -23.14 12.81 9.90
C PHE A 106 -23.61 12.35 11.29
N LYS A 107 -24.76 12.88 11.77
CA LYS A 107 -25.30 12.49 13.08
C LYS A 107 -25.76 11.05 13.12
N GLU A 108 -26.41 10.57 12.05
CA GLU A 108 -26.85 9.19 11.91
C GLU A 108 -25.65 8.24 11.87
N LEU A 109 -24.62 8.60 11.12
CA LEU A 109 -23.36 7.84 11.09
C LEU A 109 -22.72 7.77 12.48
N CYS A 110 -22.59 8.90 13.19
CA CYS A 110 -22.05 8.92 14.56
C CYS A 110 -22.89 8.09 15.51
N HIS A 111 -24.22 8.10 15.37
CA HIS A 111 -25.12 7.27 16.19
C HIS A 111 -24.87 5.78 15.95
N SER A 112 -24.85 5.34 14.69
CA SER A 112 -24.56 3.94 14.32
C SER A 112 -23.18 3.49 14.79
N LEU A 113 -22.15 4.35 14.66
CA LEU A 113 -20.82 4.07 15.16
C LEU A 113 -20.78 3.91 16.68
N LYS A 114 -21.48 4.79 17.40
CA LYS A 114 -21.59 4.73 18.85
C LYS A 114 -22.26 3.45 19.31
N GLU A 115 -23.43 3.13 18.76
CA GLU A 115 -24.17 1.91 19.10
C GLU A 115 -23.36 0.64 18.83
N ALA A 116 -22.74 0.53 17.66
CA ALA A 116 -21.89 -0.60 17.32
C ALA A 116 -20.71 -0.72 18.28
N SER A 117 -20.02 0.39 18.57
CA SER A 117 -18.88 0.41 19.49
C SER A 117 -19.28 0.04 20.91
N GLU A 118 -20.39 0.56 21.43
CA GLU A 118 -20.89 0.24 22.77
C GLU A 118 -21.34 -1.22 22.88
N ARG A 119 -21.92 -1.79 21.83
CA ARG A 119 -22.28 -3.22 21.77
C ARG A 119 -21.03 -4.09 21.93
N ILE A 120 -19.96 -3.77 21.20
CA ILE A 120 -18.67 -4.47 21.29
C ILE A 120 -18.05 -4.30 22.67
N LEU A 121 -18.02 -3.06 23.20
CA LEU A 121 -17.48 -2.78 24.52
C LEU A 121 -18.20 -3.57 25.63
N ARG A 122 -19.52 -3.79 25.50
CA ARG A 122 -20.31 -4.58 26.45
C ARG A 122 -20.17 -6.10 26.27
N SER A 123 -19.88 -6.58 25.05
CA SER A 123 -19.76 -8.02 24.77
C SER A 123 -18.47 -8.65 25.29
N VAL A 124 -17.44 -7.84 25.61
CA VAL A 124 -16.13 -8.31 26.07
C VAL A 124 -15.94 -8.03 27.57
N HIS A 125 -15.50 -9.05 28.31
CA HIS A 125 -15.19 -8.92 29.73
C HIS A 125 -13.78 -8.33 29.92
N TRP A 126 -13.64 -7.01 29.77
CA TRP A 126 -12.34 -6.31 29.76
C TRP A 126 -11.54 -6.48 31.05
N THR A 127 -12.18 -6.64 32.20
CA THR A 127 -11.49 -6.85 33.49
C THR A 127 -10.73 -8.17 33.56
N ALA A 128 -10.99 -9.10 32.63
CA ALA A 128 -10.24 -10.35 32.53
C ALA A 128 -8.85 -10.18 31.88
N TYR A 129 -8.55 -8.99 31.32
CA TYR A 129 -7.29 -8.74 30.63
C TYR A 129 -6.42 -7.74 31.40
N PRO A 130 -5.36 -8.21 32.07
CA PRO A 130 -4.42 -7.31 32.76
C PRO A 130 -3.63 -6.39 31.81
N LEU A 131 -3.47 -6.83 30.53
CA LEU A 131 -2.83 -6.07 29.45
C LEU A 131 -3.70 -6.08 28.22
N ILE A 132 -3.89 -4.90 27.62
CA ILE A 132 -4.68 -4.69 26.41
C ILE A 132 -3.84 -3.90 25.41
N GLY A 133 -3.58 -4.48 24.24
CA GLY A 133 -2.78 -3.90 23.16
C GLY A 133 -3.65 -3.38 22.02
N LEU A 134 -3.32 -2.22 21.47
CA LEU A 134 -3.96 -1.69 20.28
C LEU A 134 -2.92 -1.42 19.18
N SER A 135 -3.21 -1.91 17.96
CA SER A 135 -2.46 -1.53 16.76
C SER A 135 -3.09 -0.29 16.15
N ILE A 136 -2.37 0.86 16.19
CA ILE A 136 -2.83 2.14 15.68
C ILE A 136 -2.10 2.47 14.39
N CYS A 137 -2.75 2.22 13.27
CA CYS A 137 -2.29 2.60 11.96
C CYS A 137 -2.95 3.90 11.49
N TYR A 138 -2.67 4.28 10.24
CA TYR A 138 -3.23 5.47 9.62
C TYR A 138 -4.77 5.45 9.61
N GLY A 139 -5.40 6.53 10.07
CA GLY A 139 -6.86 6.64 10.16
C GLY A 139 -7.50 5.95 11.37
N GLN A 140 -6.70 5.42 12.33
CA GLN A 140 -7.20 4.70 13.49
C GLN A 140 -6.99 5.42 14.83
N LEU A 141 -6.42 6.64 14.84
CA LEU A 141 -6.03 7.30 16.09
C LEU A 141 -7.25 7.62 16.97
N THR A 142 -8.22 8.35 16.43
CA THR A 142 -9.41 8.79 17.22
C THR A 142 -10.30 7.62 17.63
N SER A 143 -10.45 6.61 16.76
CA SER A 143 -11.18 5.39 17.11
C SER A 143 -10.48 4.62 18.23
N SER A 144 -9.16 4.45 18.16
CA SER A 144 -8.39 3.77 19.20
C SER A 144 -8.48 4.51 20.54
N LEU A 145 -8.34 5.84 20.54
CA LEU A 145 -8.51 6.65 21.74
C LEU A 145 -9.93 6.54 22.33
N TYR A 146 -10.96 6.47 21.49
CA TYR A 146 -12.32 6.24 21.94
C TYR A 146 -12.45 4.90 22.68
N PHE A 147 -11.97 3.80 22.10
CA PHE A 147 -12.00 2.49 22.74
C PHE A 147 -11.16 2.45 24.02
N ILE A 148 -9.94 3.00 24.01
CA ILE A 148 -9.07 3.09 25.19
C ILE A 148 -9.79 3.78 26.36
N ARG A 149 -10.39 4.95 26.11
CA ARG A 149 -11.11 5.71 27.15
C ARG A 149 -12.30 4.94 27.74
N HIS A 150 -13.04 4.21 26.90
CA HIS A 150 -14.18 3.41 27.36
C HIS A 150 -13.73 2.14 28.09
N ILE A 151 -12.68 1.47 27.62
CA ILE A 151 -12.10 0.31 28.31
C ILE A 151 -11.58 0.71 29.70
N LYS A 152 -10.85 1.83 29.81
CA LYS A 152 -10.37 2.31 31.10
C LYS A 152 -11.48 2.68 32.09
N LYS A 153 -12.66 3.08 31.61
CA LYS A 153 -13.84 3.32 32.49
C LYS A 153 -14.35 2.02 33.13
N VAL A 154 -14.35 0.91 32.39
CA VAL A 154 -14.87 -0.38 32.88
C VAL A 154 -13.78 -1.25 33.49
N SER A 155 -12.53 -1.04 33.11
CA SER A 155 -11.36 -1.77 33.61
C SER A 155 -10.18 -0.83 33.89
N PRO A 156 -10.25 -0.02 34.95
CA PRO A 156 -9.22 0.99 35.26
C PRO A 156 -7.83 0.39 35.54
N HIS A 157 -7.80 -0.86 36.02
CA HIS A 157 -6.55 -1.56 36.38
C HIS A 157 -5.85 -2.22 35.17
N SER A 158 -6.53 -2.43 34.04
CA SER A 158 -5.91 -2.95 32.84
C SER A 158 -4.86 -1.96 32.30
N ARG A 159 -3.69 -2.48 31.99
CA ARG A 159 -2.62 -1.69 31.34
C ARG A 159 -2.88 -1.61 29.85
N ILE A 160 -2.71 -0.44 29.28
CA ILE A 160 -2.88 -0.19 27.85
C ILE A 160 -1.51 -0.02 27.19
N VAL A 161 -1.24 -0.83 26.16
CA VAL A 161 -0.09 -0.68 25.27
C VAL A 161 -0.56 -0.36 23.87
N VAL A 162 0.04 0.64 23.23
CA VAL A 162 -0.26 1.01 21.85
C VAL A 162 0.99 0.85 20.97
N GLY A 163 0.81 0.49 19.72
CA GLY A 163 1.86 0.38 18.71
C GLY A 163 1.30 0.62 17.31
N GLY A 164 2.13 0.42 16.29
CA GLY A 164 1.77 0.62 14.89
C GLY A 164 2.30 1.94 14.31
N SER A 165 2.03 2.19 13.01
CA SER A 165 2.66 3.28 12.27
C SER A 165 2.39 4.68 12.81
N SER A 166 1.27 4.89 13.51
CA SER A 166 0.94 6.17 14.16
C SER A 166 1.60 6.35 15.54
N CYS A 167 2.37 5.37 16.00
CA CYS A 167 3.05 5.39 17.31
C CYS A 167 4.58 5.48 17.19
N ALA A 168 5.13 5.66 16.00
CA ALA A 168 6.58 5.68 15.77
C ALA A 168 7.24 6.96 16.29
N GLY A 169 8.38 6.84 16.99
CA GLY A 169 9.21 7.94 17.45
C GLY A 169 8.46 8.95 18.29
N ARG A 170 8.65 10.24 18.01
CA ARG A 170 8.01 11.35 18.76
C ARG A 170 6.48 11.30 18.77
N MET A 171 5.85 10.61 17.80
CA MET A 171 4.40 10.43 17.82
C MET A 171 3.99 9.61 19.05
N GLY A 172 4.62 8.48 19.29
CA GLY A 172 4.37 7.64 20.45
C GLY A 172 4.65 8.35 21.78
N GLU A 173 5.78 9.07 21.87
CA GLU A 173 6.10 9.89 23.05
C GLU A 173 5.01 10.92 23.35
N SER A 174 4.49 11.57 22.30
CA SER A 174 3.42 12.55 22.43
C SER A 174 2.09 11.94 22.86
N LEU A 175 1.77 10.74 22.41
CA LEU A 175 0.58 9.99 22.85
C LEU A 175 0.67 9.63 24.33
N LEU A 176 1.80 9.13 24.79
CA LEU A 176 2.04 8.82 26.19
C LEU A 176 1.87 10.06 27.09
N ARG A 177 2.34 11.21 26.62
CA ARG A 177 2.23 12.49 27.36
C ARG A 177 0.81 13.03 27.38
N ALA A 178 0.13 13.01 26.23
CA ALA A 178 -1.18 13.63 26.07
C ALA A 178 -2.35 12.79 26.62
N PHE A 179 -2.20 11.45 26.69
CA PHE A 179 -3.26 10.54 27.11
C PHE A 179 -2.85 9.69 28.31
N PRO A 180 -3.27 10.05 29.53
CA PRO A 180 -2.92 9.32 30.74
C PRO A 180 -3.44 7.87 30.76
N GLU A 181 -4.42 7.54 29.96
CA GLU A 181 -4.97 6.19 29.79
C GLU A 181 -3.99 5.22 29.13
N ILE A 182 -2.99 5.71 28.37
CA ILE A 182 -1.98 4.89 27.70
C ILE A 182 -0.82 4.67 28.67
N ASP A 183 -0.51 3.41 28.98
CA ASP A 183 0.57 3.04 29.91
C ASP A 183 1.91 2.83 29.18
N PHE A 184 1.89 2.26 27.97
CA PHE A 184 3.06 1.87 27.18
C PHE A 184 2.87 2.18 25.70
N VAL A 185 3.99 2.45 25.02
CA VAL A 185 4.02 2.58 23.55
C VAL A 185 5.13 1.69 22.99
N VAL A 186 4.81 0.97 21.91
CA VAL A 186 5.79 0.21 21.13
C VAL A 186 6.20 1.02 19.92
N ASN A 187 7.50 1.30 19.80
CA ASN A 187 8.14 1.88 18.64
C ASN A 187 8.82 0.77 17.82
N GLY A 188 8.32 0.51 16.61
CA GLY A 188 8.77 -0.59 15.76
C GLY A 188 7.87 -1.82 15.84
N GLU A 189 8.46 -3.01 15.80
CA GLU A 189 7.76 -4.30 15.82
C GLU A 189 7.40 -4.72 17.24
N GLY A 190 6.20 -5.28 17.41
CA GLY A 190 5.62 -5.55 18.71
C GLY A 190 6.06 -6.86 19.37
N GLU A 191 6.63 -7.79 18.62
CA GLU A 191 6.89 -9.16 19.06
C GLU A 191 7.74 -9.21 20.34
N ILE A 192 8.93 -8.63 20.29
CA ILE A 192 9.89 -8.64 21.41
C ILE A 192 9.43 -7.74 22.57
N PRO A 193 9.00 -6.47 22.34
CA PRO A 193 8.54 -5.59 23.40
C PRO A 193 7.33 -6.13 24.16
N LEU A 194 6.34 -6.72 23.47
CA LEU A 194 5.16 -7.27 24.13
C LEU A 194 5.49 -8.52 24.95
N GLN A 195 6.34 -9.43 24.43
CA GLN A 195 6.83 -10.58 25.19
C GLN A 195 7.52 -10.12 26.48
N HIS A 196 8.41 -9.13 26.38
CA HIS A 196 9.10 -8.56 27.53
C HIS A 196 8.12 -7.94 28.52
N LEU A 197 7.15 -7.16 28.02
CA LEU A 197 6.14 -6.50 28.85
C LEU A 197 5.29 -7.51 29.63
N VAL A 198 4.80 -8.55 28.98
CA VAL A 198 4.04 -9.64 29.64
C VAL A 198 4.87 -10.32 30.74
N LYS A 199 6.14 -10.67 30.44
CA LYS A 199 7.05 -11.25 31.43
C LYS A 199 7.31 -10.34 32.64
N SER A 200 7.51 -9.05 32.38
CA SER A 200 7.78 -8.07 33.44
C SER A 200 6.56 -7.83 34.34
N LEU A 201 5.37 -7.72 33.76
CA LEU A 201 4.11 -7.57 34.49
C LEU A 201 3.73 -8.83 35.28
N SER A 202 4.14 -10.02 34.81
CA SER A 202 3.90 -11.29 35.51
C SER A 202 4.78 -11.49 36.75
N ARG A 203 5.95 -10.83 36.82
CA ARG A 203 6.92 -10.98 37.93
C ARG A 203 6.55 -10.17 39.16
N SER A 204 5.84 -9.05 39.01
CA SER A 204 5.45 -8.15 40.11
C SER A 204 4.18 -7.38 39.79
N SER A 205 3.11 -7.66 40.55
CA SER A 205 1.79 -7.05 40.33
C SER A 205 1.68 -5.63 40.91
N ARG A 206 2.50 -5.24 41.92
CA ARG A 206 2.38 -3.93 42.59
C ARG A 206 3.35 -2.88 42.10
N ASN A 207 4.61 -3.26 41.83
CA ASN A 207 5.64 -2.36 41.28
C ASN A 207 6.54 -3.16 40.31
N PRO A 208 6.12 -3.33 39.06
CA PRO A 208 6.93 -4.05 38.09
C PRO A 208 8.21 -3.24 37.80
N ILE A 209 9.36 -3.89 38.02
CA ILE A 209 10.65 -3.34 37.59
C ILE A 209 10.76 -3.62 36.09
N PHE A 210 10.60 -2.58 35.29
CA PHE A 210 10.83 -2.67 33.85
C PHE A 210 12.33 -2.50 33.57
N THR A 211 12.97 -3.50 33.02
CA THR A 211 14.27 -3.32 32.38
C THR A 211 14.05 -2.66 31.02
N PRO A 212 14.87 -1.66 30.65
CA PRO A 212 14.74 -1.04 29.32
C PRO A 212 14.88 -2.09 28.21
N VAL A 213 13.95 -2.08 27.28
CA VAL A 213 13.97 -2.89 26.07
C VAL A 213 13.81 -1.95 24.89
N SER A 214 14.62 -2.16 23.84
CA SER A 214 14.56 -1.34 22.63
C SER A 214 13.13 -1.33 22.06
N GLY A 215 12.63 -0.13 21.76
CA GLY A 215 11.29 0.05 21.19
C GLY A 215 10.15 0.03 22.22
N LEU A 216 10.38 -0.14 23.53
CA LEU A 216 9.35 -0.01 24.56
C LEU A 216 9.48 1.33 25.30
N LEU A 217 8.47 2.19 25.15
CA LEU A 217 8.38 3.49 25.81
C LEU A 217 7.46 3.40 27.01
N THR A 218 7.89 3.99 28.14
CA THR A 218 7.11 4.11 29.38
C THR A 218 7.20 5.54 29.92
N ARG A 219 6.32 5.91 30.86
CA ARG A 219 6.40 7.23 31.50
C ARG A 219 7.65 7.42 32.36
N SER A 220 8.17 6.33 32.91
CA SER A 220 9.30 6.35 33.85
C SER A 220 10.67 6.36 33.16
N PHE A 221 10.73 5.82 31.96
CA PHE A 221 11.91 5.82 31.13
C PHE A 221 11.59 6.63 29.89
N GLY A 222 12.24 7.78 29.74
CA GLY A 222 12.25 8.52 28.48
C GLY A 222 12.62 7.59 27.33
N SER A 223 12.59 8.07 26.10
CA SER A 223 12.80 7.26 24.90
C SER A 223 13.88 6.19 25.11
N ALA A 224 13.49 4.93 25.13
CA ALA A 224 14.46 3.88 24.87
C ALA A 224 14.97 4.16 23.45
N GLU A 225 16.24 4.54 23.34
CA GLU A 225 16.86 4.83 22.06
C GLU A 225 16.67 3.61 21.13
N GLY A 226 16.20 3.89 19.89
CA GLY A 226 15.99 2.86 18.90
C GLY A 226 14.55 2.36 18.79
N PHE A 227 14.38 1.38 17.93
CA PHE A 227 13.13 0.66 17.74
C PHE A 227 13.38 -0.85 17.71
N SER A 228 12.33 -1.60 18.06
CA SER A 228 12.37 -3.04 18.04
C SER A 228 12.15 -3.57 16.61
N GLN A 229 12.93 -4.57 16.23
CA GLN A 229 12.66 -5.35 15.02
C GLN A 229 13.15 -6.79 15.15
N VAL A 230 12.42 -7.72 14.55
CA VAL A 230 12.80 -9.13 14.49
C VAL A 230 13.87 -9.30 13.40
N ALA A 231 15.03 -9.85 13.76
CA ALA A 231 16.15 -9.96 12.83
C ALA A 231 15.88 -10.95 11.68
N GLN A 232 15.27 -12.09 11.97
CA GLN A 232 15.01 -13.17 11.02
C GLN A 232 13.52 -13.48 10.94
N LEU A 233 12.87 -13.13 9.83
CA LEU A 233 11.42 -13.30 9.66
C LEU A 233 11.00 -14.77 9.52
N ASP A 234 11.90 -15.67 9.14
CA ASP A 234 11.63 -17.11 9.08
C ASP A 234 11.30 -17.71 10.46
N HIS A 235 11.74 -17.07 11.55
CA HIS A 235 11.43 -17.46 12.91
C HIS A 235 10.01 -17.07 13.35
N LEU A 236 9.32 -16.21 12.59
CA LEU A 236 7.94 -15.86 12.91
C LEU A 236 7.02 -17.04 12.59
N PRO A 237 6.07 -17.35 13.47
CA PRO A 237 5.01 -18.31 13.15
C PRO A 237 4.05 -17.72 12.12
N ALA A 238 3.32 -18.59 11.43
CA ALA A 238 2.20 -18.16 10.59
C ALA A 238 1.14 -17.45 11.45
N PRO A 239 0.51 -16.37 10.96
CA PRO A 239 -0.49 -15.64 11.73
C PRO A 239 -1.74 -16.48 12.02
N ASP A 240 -2.34 -16.27 13.18
CA ASP A 240 -3.61 -16.89 13.55
C ASP A 240 -4.77 -15.90 13.37
N TYR A 241 -5.73 -16.26 12.53
CA TYR A 241 -6.93 -15.46 12.23
C TYR A 241 -8.22 -16.06 12.76
N THR A 242 -8.15 -17.06 13.63
CA THR A 242 -9.33 -17.76 14.18
C THR A 242 -10.33 -16.77 14.76
N ASP A 243 -9.89 -15.80 15.56
CA ASP A 243 -10.78 -14.82 16.17
C ASP A 243 -11.53 -13.93 15.15
N TYR A 244 -10.89 -13.63 14.01
CA TYR A 244 -11.53 -12.90 12.92
C TYR A 244 -12.64 -13.74 12.27
N PHE A 245 -12.36 -15.01 11.97
CA PHE A 245 -13.34 -15.90 11.35
C PHE A 245 -14.49 -16.24 12.31
N GLU A 246 -14.21 -16.42 13.59
CA GLU A 246 -15.26 -16.58 14.60
C GLU A 246 -16.14 -15.31 14.68
N SER A 247 -15.54 -14.11 14.69
CA SER A 247 -16.31 -12.87 14.63
C SER A 247 -17.14 -12.75 13.34
N LEU A 248 -16.60 -13.18 12.19
CA LEU A 248 -17.34 -13.17 10.90
C LEU A 248 -18.57 -14.10 10.95
N LYS A 249 -18.47 -15.25 11.61
CA LYS A 249 -19.59 -16.20 11.80
C LYS A 249 -20.72 -15.61 12.64
N THR A 250 -20.43 -14.66 13.53
CA THR A 250 -21.47 -13.99 14.35
C THR A 250 -22.29 -12.97 13.58
N LEU A 251 -21.83 -12.54 12.40
CA LEU A 251 -22.58 -11.62 11.56
C LEU A 251 -23.83 -12.28 10.98
N PRO A 252 -24.92 -11.52 10.72
CA PRO A 252 -26.07 -12.01 9.99
C PRO A 252 -25.66 -12.67 8.67
N GLU A 253 -26.24 -13.80 8.32
CA GLU A 253 -25.85 -14.59 7.14
C GLU A 253 -25.84 -13.77 5.85
N ALA A 254 -26.86 -12.94 5.62
CA ALA A 254 -26.96 -12.04 4.47
C ALA A 254 -25.87 -10.95 4.40
N LYS A 255 -25.12 -10.76 5.48
CA LYS A 255 -24.03 -9.79 5.58
C LYS A 255 -22.64 -10.44 5.62
N ARG A 256 -22.56 -11.76 5.56
CA ARG A 256 -21.28 -12.46 5.46
C ARG A 256 -20.70 -12.31 4.05
N PHE A 257 -19.41 -12.31 3.96
CA PHE A 257 -18.64 -12.17 2.72
C PHE A 257 -17.44 -13.11 2.72
N PHE A 258 -16.84 -13.34 1.55
CA PHE A 258 -15.59 -14.08 1.43
C PHE A 258 -14.42 -13.14 1.73
N PRO A 259 -13.66 -13.35 2.81
CA PRO A 259 -12.52 -12.51 3.13
C PRO A 259 -11.29 -12.82 2.26
N THR A 260 -10.32 -11.94 2.34
CA THR A 260 -8.99 -12.10 1.76
C THR A 260 -7.99 -12.33 2.89
N LEU A 261 -7.20 -13.39 2.84
CA LEU A 261 -6.13 -13.62 3.81
C LEU A 261 -5.05 -12.55 3.67
N ALA A 262 -4.56 -12.06 4.79
CA ALA A 262 -3.39 -11.20 4.84
C ALA A 262 -2.13 -12.06 5.04
N MET A 263 -1.07 -11.81 4.30
CA MET A 263 0.21 -12.50 4.44
C MET A 263 1.36 -11.54 4.19
N GLU A 264 2.50 -11.74 4.83
CA GLU A 264 3.72 -10.96 4.56
C GLU A 264 4.87 -11.87 4.13
N MET A 265 5.61 -11.47 3.11
CA MET A 265 6.86 -12.08 2.69
C MET A 265 8.06 -11.32 3.23
N SER A 266 7.88 -10.02 3.54
CA SER A 266 8.96 -9.12 3.91
C SER A 266 8.48 -7.96 4.77
N ARG A 267 9.41 -7.28 5.45
CA ARG A 267 9.17 -6.03 6.20
C ARG A 267 10.18 -4.96 5.81
N GLY A 268 9.73 -3.73 5.72
CA GLY A 268 10.52 -2.58 5.30
C GLY A 268 10.54 -2.41 3.77
N CYS A 269 11.41 -1.54 3.28
CA CYS A 269 11.63 -1.29 1.86
C CYS A 269 13.13 -1.35 1.55
N TRP A 270 13.51 -2.13 0.53
CA TRP A 270 14.91 -2.29 0.13
C TRP A 270 15.44 -1.11 -0.70
N TRP A 271 14.55 -0.23 -1.22
CA TRP A 271 14.95 0.95 -1.92
C TRP A 271 15.45 2.03 -0.95
N ARG A 272 16.76 2.10 -0.77
CA ARG A 272 17.45 3.05 0.14
C ARG A 272 18.59 3.80 -0.53
N LYS A 273 18.61 3.82 -1.86
CA LYS A 273 19.61 4.59 -2.61
C LYS A 273 19.39 6.08 -2.38
N THR A 274 20.47 6.83 -2.45
CA THR A 274 20.50 8.29 -2.42
C THR A 274 21.04 8.76 -3.75
N THR A 275 20.28 9.56 -4.47
CA THR A 275 20.75 10.25 -5.68
C THR A 275 21.32 11.62 -5.33
N LEU A 276 20.78 12.26 -4.29
CA LEU A 276 21.19 13.56 -3.77
C LEU A 276 21.42 13.43 -2.25
N PRO A 277 22.68 13.47 -1.76
CA PRO A 277 23.00 13.24 -0.33
C PRO A 277 22.21 14.15 0.63
N GLN A 278 21.94 15.39 0.23
CA GLN A 278 21.18 16.36 1.02
C GLN A 278 19.67 16.07 1.11
N GLN A 279 19.14 15.13 0.35
CA GLN A 279 17.72 14.79 0.35
C GLN A 279 17.38 13.51 1.13
N GLY A 280 18.37 12.85 1.74
CA GLY A 280 18.17 11.63 2.50
C GLY A 280 18.07 10.35 1.63
N ARG A 281 17.76 9.22 2.27
CA ARG A 281 17.74 7.89 1.64
C ARG A 281 16.31 7.43 1.34
N GLY A 282 16.10 6.74 0.21
CA GLY A 282 14.81 6.22 -0.23
C GLY A 282 13.95 7.27 -0.93
N CYS A 283 12.70 6.95 -1.22
CA CYS A 283 11.79 7.90 -1.89
C CYS A 283 11.55 9.14 -1.02
N ALA A 284 11.70 10.33 -1.59
CA ALA A 284 11.67 11.60 -0.84
C ALA A 284 10.38 11.82 -0.04
N PHE A 285 9.25 11.36 -0.56
CA PHE A 285 7.93 11.53 0.07
C PHE A 285 7.58 10.46 1.11
N CYS A 286 8.33 9.33 1.14
CA CYS A 286 7.90 8.11 1.83
C CYS A 286 8.38 8.08 3.27
N ASN A 287 7.47 7.74 4.20
CA ASN A 287 7.77 7.55 5.62
C ASN A 287 7.58 6.10 6.10
N LEU A 288 7.41 5.15 5.21
CA LEU A 288 7.17 3.73 5.56
C LEU A 288 8.29 3.13 6.42
N ASN A 289 9.53 3.60 6.24
CA ASN A 289 10.68 3.10 6.99
C ASN A 289 10.83 3.71 8.41
N LEU A 290 9.85 4.44 8.92
CA LEU A 290 9.86 4.95 10.30
C LEU A 290 9.94 3.84 11.36
N GLN A 291 9.45 2.64 11.04
CA GLN A 291 9.39 1.51 11.94
C GLN A 291 10.48 0.45 11.67
N TRP A 292 11.33 0.65 10.65
CA TRP A 292 12.32 -0.36 10.24
C TRP A 292 13.65 0.26 9.84
N GLU A 293 14.75 -0.29 10.38
CA GLU A 293 16.11 0.10 9.98
C GLU A 293 16.54 -0.54 8.67
N SER A 294 16.03 -1.74 8.36
CA SER A 294 16.46 -2.52 7.22
C SER A 294 15.30 -3.27 6.59
N TYR A 295 15.49 -3.64 5.33
CA TYR A 295 14.63 -4.59 4.64
C TYR A 295 15.00 -6.03 5.05
N ARG A 296 14.02 -6.84 5.38
CA ARG A 296 14.17 -8.26 5.70
C ARG A 296 13.06 -9.03 4.99
N SER A 297 13.37 -10.23 4.51
CA SER A 297 12.40 -11.11 3.85
C SER A 297 12.46 -12.51 4.42
N LYS A 298 11.33 -13.20 4.39
CA LYS A 298 11.24 -14.65 4.60
C LYS A 298 11.93 -15.37 3.46
N SER A 299 12.43 -16.57 3.72
CA SER A 299 12.92 -17.47 2.66
C SER A 299 11.76 -17.90 1.75
N PRO A 300 12.02 -18.19 0.46
CA PRO A 300 10.98 -18.70 -0.44
C PRO A 300 10.28 -19.96 0.09
N ARG A 301 11.03 -20.84 0.75
CA ARG A 301 10.48 -22.04 1.40
C ARG A 301 9.46 -21.67 2.49
N LYS A 302 9.82 -20.73 3.39
CA LYS A 302 8.93 -20.27 4.46
C LYS A 302 7.66 -19.63 3.91
N VAL A 303 7.78 -18.84 2.83
CA VAL A 303 6.61 -18.22 2.16
C VAL A 303 5.64 -19.28 1.65
N ILE A 304 6.14 -20.33 0.97
CA ILE A 304 5.32 -21.40 0.43
C ILE A 304 4.65 -22.21 1.54
N GLU A 305 5.42 -22.60 2.58
CA GLU A 305 4.90 -23.35 3.72
C GLU A 305 3.79 -22.56 4.46
N GLU A 306 4.01 -21.28 4.69
CA GLU A 306 3.04 -20.41 5.37
C GLU A 306 1.78 -20.18 4.51
N LEU A 307 1.93 -19.95 3.20
CA LEU A 307 0.82 -19.81 2.26
C LEU A 307 -0.03 -21.08 2.25
N ALA A 308 0.58 -22.24 2.11
CA ALA A 308 -0.12 -23.53 2.12
C ALA A 308 -0.88 -23.74 3.45
N SER A 309 -0.21 -23.51 4.58
CA SER A 309 -0.81 -23.66 5.92
C SER A 309 -2.01 -22.74 6.13
N LEU A 310 -1.92 -21.47 5.71
CA LEU A 310 -3.03 -20.51 5.86
C LEU A 310 -4.24 -20.91 5.00
N ILE A 311 -3.99 -21.36 3.77
CA ILE A 311 -5.03 -21.78 2.85
C ILE A 311 -5.74 -23.04 3.33
N ASP A 312 -4.98 -24.04 3.77
CA ASP A 312 -5.54 -25.30 4.24
C ASP A 312 -6.32 -25.10 5.56
N ARG A 313 -5.88 -24.15 6.40
CA ARG A 313 -6.55 -23.85 7.66
C ARG A 313 -7.87 -23.07 7.49
N TYR A 314 -7.89 -22.10 6.57
CA TYR A 314 -9.03 -21.17 6.42
C TYR A 314 -9.86 -21.39 5.16
N GLU A 315 -9.46 -22.33 4.30
CA GLU A 315 -10.16 -22.71 3.07
C GLU A 315 -10.45 -21.52 2.13
N LEU A 316 -9.46 -20.62 1.98
CA LEU A 316 -9.56 -19.41 1.17
C LEU A 316 -8.43 -19.33 0.15
N LEU A 317 -8.75 -18.93 -1.08
CA LEU A 317 -7.80 -18.79 -2.18
C LEU A 317 -7.46 -17.31 -2.50
N SER A 318 -8.15 -16.36 -1.87
CA SER A 318 -7.83 -14.94 -1.98
C SER A 318 -6.80 -14.53 -0.94
N VAL A 319 -5.64 -14.02 -1.38
CA VAL A 319 -4.54 -13.61 -0.50
C VAL A 319 -3.99 -12.25 -0.91
N SER A 320 -3.80 -11.37 0.06
CA SER A 320 -3.13 -10.08 -0.12
C SER A 320 -1.77 -10.11 0.57
N PHE A 321 -0.71 -9.96 -0.20
CA PHE A 321 0.61 -9.73 0.37
C PHE A 321 0.68 -8.31 0.93
N MET A 322 0.96 -8.20 2.23
CA MET A 322 0.94 -6.93 2.99
C MET A 322 2.31 -6.25 3.00
N ASP A 323 3.15 -6.64 2.09
CA ASP A 323 4.50 -6.11 1.91
C ASP A 323 4.47 -4.68 1.39
N ASN A 324 5.33 -3.80 1.94
CA ASN A 324 5.56 -2.49 1.33
C ASN A 324 6.27 -2.61 -0.04
N LEU A 325 6.92 -3.74 -0.27
CA LEU A 325 7.60 -4.06 -1.52
C LEU A 325 8.07 -5.51 -1.49
N LEU A 326 7.72 -6.28 -2.51
CA LEU A 326 8.16 -7.68 -2.66
C LEU A 326 9.69 -7.83 -2.71
N PRO A 327 10.23 -9.01 -2.37
CA PRO A 327 11.67 -9.30 -2.42
C PRO A 327 12.28 -8.96 -3.78
N PRO A 328 13.46 -8.29 -3.83
CA PRO A 328 14.07 -7.84 -5.09
C PRO A 328 14.77 -8.95 -5.89
N LYS A 329 14.90 -10.14 -5.31
CA LYS A 329 15.62 -11.27 -5.93
C LYS A 329 14.73 -12.50 -5.99
N ASN A 330 14.91 -13.30 -7.03
CA ASN A 330 14.24 -14.59 -7.22
C ASN A 330 12.71 -14.51 -7.32
N LEU A 331 12.12 -13.35 -7.62
CA LEU A 331 10.67 -13.14 -7.67
C LEU A 331 10.01 -14.11 -8.67
N LYS A 332 10.57 -14.24 -9.89
CA LYS A 332 10.11 -15.21 -10.90
C LYS A 332 10.06 -16.64 -10.34
N LYS A 333 11.14 -17.10 -9.70
CA LYS A 333 11.20 -18.46 -9.14
C LYS A 333 10.19 -18.67 -8.01
N LEU A 334 9.97 -17.66 -7.17
CA LEU A 334 9.01 -17.71 -6.08
C LEU A 334 7.58 -17.88 -6.63
N PHE A 335 7.17 -17.05 -7.62
CA PHE A 335 5.84 -17.16 -8.19
C PHE A 335 5.66 -18.44 -9.03
N GLN A 336 6.69 -18.92 -9.69
CA GLN A 336 6.67 -20.25 -10.31
C GLN A 336 6.46 -21.36 -9.27
N ALA A 337 7.02 -21.24 -8.07
CA ALA A 337 6.80 -22.21 -7.00
C ALA A 337 5.38 -22.11 -6.43
N ILE A 338 4.81 -20.91 -6.31
CA ILE A 338 3.40 -20.72 -5.94
C ILE A 338 2.47 -21.34 -6.99
N ALA A 339 2.73 -21.12 -8.28
CA ALA A 339 1.94 -21.72 -9.37
C ALA A 339 1.93 -23.26 -9.32
N ARG A 340 3.07 -23.88 -8.93
CA ARG A 340 3.17 -25.36 -8.78
C ARG A 340 2.32 -25.93 -7.65
N LEU A 341 1.78 -25.11 -6.75
CA LEU A 341 0.79 -25.58 -5.76
C LEU A 341 -0.52 -26.01 -6.42
N GLY A 342 -0.75 -25.66 -7.70
CA GLY A 342 -1.89 -26.10 -8.47
C GLY A 342 -3.25 -25.63 -7.97
N LYS A 343 -3.27 -24.52 -7.21
CA LYS A 343 -4.49 -23.95 -6.63
C LYS A 343 -4.89 -22.69 -7.41
N ASP A 344 -6.18 -22.46 -7.57
CA ASP A 344 -6.75 -21.31 -8.30
C ASP A 344 -6.73 -20.05 -7.42
N PHE A 345 -5.57 -19.45 -7.29
CA PHE A 345 -5.35 -18.30 -6.42
C PHE A 345 -5.88 -16.99 -7.01
N ARG A 346 -6.31 -16.08 -6.14
CA ARG A 346 -6.48 -14.66 -6.41
C ARG A 346 -5.57 -13.85 -5.49
N LEU A 347 -4.41 -13.44 -6.01
CA LEU A 347 -3.37 -12.77 -5.23
C LEU A 347 -3.30 -11.27 -5.55
N PHE A 348 -2.88 -10.48 -4.56
CA PHE A 348 -2.56 -9.07 -4.68
C PHE A 348 -1.14 -8.81 -4.14
N ALA A 349 -0.36 -7.92 -4.78
CA ALA A 349 0.97 -7.56 -4.34
C ALA A 349 1.36 -6.11 -4.69
N GLU A 350 2.31 -5.54 -3.92
CA GLU A 350 2.93 -4.24 -4.22
C GLU A 350 4.32 -4.43 -4.83
N ILE A 351 4.56 -3.80 -5.99
CA ILE A 351 5.79 -3.95 -6.77
C ILE A 351 6.37 -2.60 -7.23
N ARG A 352 7.59 -2.62 -7.75
CA ARG A 352 8.20 -1.47 -8.40
C ARG A 352 8.03 -1.51 -9.92
N ALA A 353 8.11 -0.35 -10.56
CA ALA A 353 8.10 -0.25 -12.02
C ALA A 353 9.33 -0.90 -12.71
N THR A 354 10.31 -1.36 -11.95
CA THR A 354 11.46 -2.13 -12.45
C THR A 354 11.21 -3.65 -12.51
N THR A 355 10.02 -4.12 -12.12
CA THR A 355 9.62 -5.52 -12.26
C THR A 355 9.54 -5.88 -13.73
N THR A 356 10.20 -6.97 -14.11
CA THR A 356 10.34 -7.38 -15.50
C THR A 356 9.08 -8.07 -16.04
N LEU A 357 8.91 -8.09 -17.36
CA LEU A 357 7.80 -8.82 -18.00
C LEU A 357 7.78 -10.31 -17.61
N ASP A 358 8.94 -10.96 -17.53
CA ASP A 358 9.07 -12.35 -17.11
C ASP A 358 8.56 -12.60 -15.68
N GLU A 359 8.81 -11.64 -14.79
CA GLU A 359 8.30 -11.70 -13.41
C GLU A 359 6.79 -11.49 -13.38
N LEU A 360 6.27 -10.53 -14.16
CA LEU A 360 4.82 -10.29 -14.30
C LEU A 360 4.09 -11.52 -14.86
N LEU A 361 4.65 -12.18 -15.86
CA LEU A 361 4.11 -13.42 -16.41
C LEU A 361 4.08 -14.54 -15.37
N ALA A 362 5.16 -14.69 -14.61
CA ALA A 362 5.20 -15.67 -13.52
C ALA A 362 4.19 -15.35 -12.41
N MET A 363 3.98 -14.06 -12.12
CA MET A 363 2.95 -13.60 -11.18
C MET A 363 1.55 -13.90 -11.70
N GLY A 364 1.25 -13.61 -12.97
CA GLY A 364 -0.03 -13.94 -13.58
C GLY A 364 -0.32 -15.45 -13.57
N ALA A 365 0.67 -16.27 -13.93
CA ALA A 365 0.56 -17.74 -13.88
C ALA A 365 0.35 -18.29 -12.46
N ALA A 366 0.77 -17.56 -11.42
CA ALA A 366 0.54 -17.90 -10.01
C ALA A 366 -0.80 -17.38 -9.47
N GLY A 367 -1.62 -16.72 -10.30
CA GLY A 367 -2.91 -16.17 -9.88
C GLY A 367 -2.85 -14.76 -9.28
N VAL A 368 -1.77 -14.01 -9.49
CA VAL A 368 -1.77 -12.57 -9.13
C VAL A 368 -2.71 -11.85 -10.08
N ALA A 369 -3.85 -11.40 -9.53
CA ALA A 369 -4.88 -10.72 -10.30
C ALA A 369 -4.60 -9.23 -10.45
N GLU A 370 -4.01 -8.61 -9.43
CA GLU A 370 -3.76 -7.18 -9.38
C GLU A 370 -2.42 -6.87 -8.70
N VAL A 371 -1.72 -5.87 -9.21
CA VAL A 371 -0.51 -5.32 -8.60
C VAL A 371 -0.65 -3.81 -8.38
N GLN A 372 -0.25 -3.34 -7.21
CA GLN A 372 0.02 -1.92 -7.01
C GLN A 372 1.45 -1.62 -7.40
N VAL A 373 1.64 -0.80 -8.42
CA VAL A 373 2.96 -0.41 -8.91
C VAL A 373 3.33 0.98 -8.41
N GLY A 374 4.50 1.10 -7.81
CA GLY A 374 5.00 2.42 -7.40
C GLY A 374 5.51 3.23 -8.60
N ILE A 375 4.61 3.85 -9.37
CA ILE A 375 4.94 4.72 -10.53
C ILE A 375 5.27 6.14 -10.07
N GLU A 376 4.39 6.78 -9.33
CA GLU A 376 4.45 8.10 -8.69
C GLU A 376 4.53 9.29 -9.66
N ALA A 377 5.24 9.21 -10.80
CA ALA A 377 5.34 10.29 -11.78
C ALA A 377 5.55 9.77 -13.21
N LEU A 378 5.24 10.62 -14.19
CA LEU A 378 5.48 10.42 -15.63
C LEU A 378 6.46 11.46 -16.20
N SER A 379 7.23 12.13 -15.35
CA SER A 379 8.36 12.98 -15.66
C SER A 379 9.60 12.37 -15.04
N THR A 380 10.65 12.18 -15.81
CA THR A 380 11.95 11.67 -15.32
C THR A 380 12.62 12.69 -14.42
N GLY A 381 12.46 13.99 -14.70
CA GLY A 381 12.90 15.07 -13.82
C GLY A 381 12.26 14.97 -12.45
N LEU A 382 10.94 14.81 -12.39
CA LEU A 382 10.21 14.62 -11.12
C LEU A 382 10.58 13.32 -10.42
N LEU A 383 10.72 12.20 -11.15
CA LEU A 383 11.16 10.91 -10.58
C LEU A 383 12.53 11.01 -9.91
N SER A 384 13.44 11.82 -10.48
CA SER A 384 14.73 12.13 -9.87
C SER A 384 14.56 12.93 -8.57
N LYS A 385 13.74 13.98 -8.56
CA LYS A 385 13.41 14.78 -7.36
C LYS A 385 12.74 13.94 -6.27
N LEU A 386 11.91 12.98 -6.66
CA LEU A 386 11.29 12.00 -5.77
C LEU A 386 12.26 10.91 -5.29
N ASN A 387 13.49 10.86 -5.80
CA ASN A 387 14.47 9.78 -5.57
C ASN A 387 13.89 8.38 -5.83
N LYS A 388 13.05 8.26 -6.88
CA LYS A 388 12.35 7.02 -7.19
C LYS A 388 13.24 5.97 -7.86
N GLY A 389 14.25 6.40 -8.61
CA GLY A 389 15.20 5.55 -9.31
C GLY A 389 14.60 4.79 -10.49
N THR A 390 13.58 5.36 -11.11
CA THR A 390 12.96 4.93 -12.37
C THR A 390 12.88 6.12 -13.31
N THR A 391 12.59 5.86 -14.59
CA THR A 391 12.38 6.87 -15.62
C THR A 391 10.96 6.81 -16.18
N ALA A 392 10.52 7.81 -16.92
CA ALA A 392 9.19 7.85 -17.51
C ALA A 392 8.97 6.69 -18.50
N ILE A 393 9.97 6.34 -19.30
CA ILE A 393 9.89 5.21 -20.24
C ILE A 393 9.75 3.86 -19.52
N GLN A 394 10.43 3.65 -18.38
CA GLN A 394 10.27 2.44 -17.57
C GLN A 394 8.87 2.35 -16.95
N ASN A 395 8.33 3.49 -16.51
CA ASN A 395 6.97 3.55 -15.99
C ASN A 395 5.92 3.25 -17.08
N LEU A 396 6.10 3.78 -18.30
CA LEU A 396 5.24 3.43 -19.44
C LEU A 396 5.38 1.96 -19.85
N GLU A 397 6.59 1.39 -19.77
CA GLU A 397 6.84 -0.02 -20.12
C GLU A 397 6.05 -0.96 -19.20
N ILE A 398 6.07 -0.75 -17.88
CA ILE A 398 5.29 -1.60 -16.97
C ILE A 398 3.78 -1.36 -17.12
N MET A 399 3.34 -0.11 -17.35
CA MET A 399 1.94 0.19 -17.63
C MET A 399 1.46 -0.57 -18.87
N LYS A 400 2.22 -0.49 -19.97
CA LYS A 400 1.95 -1.25 -21.20
C LYS A 400 1.89 -2.75 -20.93
N ASN A 401 2.89 -3.30 -20.24
CA ASN A 401 2.97 -4.74 -19.99
C ASN A 401 1.76 -5.26 -19.21
N CYS A 402 1.23 -4.46 -18.28
CA CYS A 402 0.05 -4.81 -17.48
C CYS A 402 -1.28 -4.70 -18.25
N GLU A 403 -1.30 -4.22 -19.49
CA GLU A 403 -2.50 -4.30 -20.36
C GLU A 403 -2.63 -5.64 -21.08
N ALA A 404 -1.63 -6.51 -21.03
CA ALA A 404 -1.68 -7.82 -21.66
C ALA A 404 -2.53 -8.81 -20.84
N ARG A 405 -3.14 -9.79 -21.51
CA ARG A 405 -4.15 -10.69 -20.92
C ARG A 405 -3.64 -11.61 -19.81
N ASN A 406 -2.39 -12.01 -19.86
CA ASN A 406 -1.81 -13.03 -18.96
C ASN A 406 -0.88 -12.43 -17.88
N VAL A 407 -1.06 -11.16 -17.59
CA VAL A 407 -0.33 -10.43 -16.53
C VAL A 407 -1.30 -9.77 -15.56
N PRO A 408 -0.85 -9.42 -14.33
CA PRO A 408 -1.71 -8.76 -13.35
C PRO A 408 -2.19 -7.38 -13.82
N ASP A 409 -3.41 -7.02 -13.44
CA ASP A 409 -3.95 -5.67 -13.56
C ASP A 409 -3.14 -4.67 -12.74
N LEU A 410 -2.88 -3.48 -13.30
CA LEU A 410 -2.11 -2.45 -12.63
C LEU A 410 -3.01 -1.45 -11.90
N THR A 411 -2.67 -1.14 -10.64
CA THR A 411 -3.13 0.06 -9.94
C THR A 411 -1.94 0.90 -9.51
N SER A 412 -2.05 2.23 -9.58
CA SER A 412 -0.98 3.13 -9.15
C SER A 412 -1.46 4.56 -8.92
N ASN A 413 -0.64 5.32 -8.19
CA ASN A 413 -0.83 6.74 -7.97
C ASN A 413 0.12 7.57 -8.83
N LEU A 414 -0.31 8.81 -9.15
CA LEU A 414 0.53 9.88 -9.69
C LEU A 414 0.53 11.02 -8.68
N ILE A 415 1.70 11.34 -8.11
CA ILE A 415 1.85 12.44 -7.15
C ILE A 415 1.80 13.76 -7.89
N THR A 416 0.90 14.62 -7.48
CA THR A 416 0.80 16.01 -7.96
C THR A 416 1.19 16.98 -6.87
N GLN A 417 1.55 18.20 -7.22
CA GLN A 417 1.87 19.27 -6.27
C GLN A 417 3.05 18.93 -5.34
N PHE A 418 4.01 18.17 -5.80
CA PHE A 418 5.22 17.87 -5.04
C PHE A 418 6.03 19.16 -4.82
N PRO A 419 6.44 19.48 -3.58
CA PRO A 419 7.27 20.65 -3.32
C PRO A 419 8.62 20.52 -4.05
N GLY A 420 9.06 21.59 -4.70
CA GLY A 420 10.25 21.58 -5.56
C GLY A 420 10.01 21.10 -6.99
N SER A 421 8.79 20.67 -7.36
CA SER A 421 8.45 20.47 -8.76
C SER A 421 8.24 21.81 -9.49
N ASP A 422 8.52 21.84 -10.79
CA ASP A 422 8.50 23.03 -11.63
C ASP A 422 7.70 22.83 -12.94
N GLU A 423 7.70 23.84 -13.80
CA GLU A 423 6.97 23.80 -15.08
C GLU A 423 7.49 22.69 -16.00
N THR A 424 8.79 22.40 -15.97
CA THR A 424 9.39 21.34 -16.79
C THR A 424 8.82 19.97 -16.40
N ASP A 425 8.68 19.69 -15.09
CA ASP A 425 8.08 18.45 -14.61
C ASP A 425 6.62 18.28 -15.07
N VAL A 426 5.88 19.39 -15.10
CA VAL A 426 4.47 19.41 -15.56
C VAL A 426 4.39 19.17 -17.06
N GLU A 427 5.22 19.85 -17.86
CA GLU A 427 5.25 19.67 -19.32
C GLU A 427 5.68 18.25 -19.70
N GLU A 428 6.76 17.73 -19.10
CA GLU A 428 7.15 16.32 -19.30
C GLU A 428 6.02 15.36 -18.95
N THR A 429 5.32 15.58 -17.82
CA THR A 429 4.17 14.77 -17.43
C THR A 429 3.05 14.83 -18.46
N LEU A 430 2.69 16.04 -18.94
CA LEU A 430 1.65 16.22 -19.96
C LEU A 430 2.03 15.58 -21.30
N ASN A 431 3.29 15.69 -21.70
CA ASN A 431 3.80 15.07 -22.92
C ASN A 431 3.74 13.54 -22.82
N THR A 432 4.19 12.97 -21.70
CA THR A 432 4.15 11.51 -21.48
C THR A 432 2.73 10.98 -21.42
N LEU A 433 1.78 11.73 -20.80
CA LEU A 433 0.37 11.37 -20.74
C LEU A 433 -0.26 11.14 -22.12
N GLN A 434 0.19 11.84 -23.18
CA GLN A 434 -0.33 11.61 -24.53
C GLN A 434 -0.04 10.18 -25.06
N PHE A 435 1.00 9.54 -24.54
CA PHE A 435 1.38 8.16 -24.88
C PHE A 435 0.79 7.12 -23.93
N ALA A 436 0.34 7.56 -22.75
CA ALA A 436 -0.25 6.69 -21.73
C ALA A 436 -1.75 6.41 -21.94
N VAL A 437 -2.40 7.15 -22.85
CA VAL A 437 -3.86 7.03 -23.09
C VAL A 437 -4.36 5.59 -23.28
N PRO A 438 -3.64 4.69 -23.98
CA PRO A 438 -4.06 3.30 -24.15
C PRO A 438 -4.02 2.47 -22.87
N PHE A 439 -3.39 2.95 -21.80
CA PHE A 439 -3.13 2.17 -20.58
C PHE A 439 -4.02 2.61 -19.44
N ARG A 440 -4.14 1.74 -18.43
CA ARG A 440 -4.96 1.99 -17.23
C ARG A 440 -4.58 3.29 -16.52
N PRO A 441 -5.54 4.20 -16.29
CA PRO A 441 -5.26 5.53 -15.73
C PRO A 441 -4.79 5.50 -14.30
N LEU A 442 -3.78 6.31 -14.00
CA LEU A 442 -3.25 6.51 -12.66
C LEU A 442 -4.19 7.39 -11.82
N LYS A 443 -4.23 7.15 -10.51
CA LYS A 443 -4.97 7.99 -9.56
C LYS A 443 -4.12 9.22 -9.19
N GLY A 444 -4.55 10.41 -9.63
CA GLY A 444 -3.88 11.65 -9.22
C GLY A 444 -4.05 11.92 -7.73
N THR A 445 -2.94 12.01 -6.99
CA THR A 445 -2.92 12.23 -5.55
C THR A 445 -2.06 13.44 -5.23
N PRO A 446 -2.60 14.50 -4.58
CA PRO A 446 -1.77 15.62 -4.11
C PRO A 446 -0.70 15.12 -3.13
N PHE A 447 0.47 15.75 -3.16
CA PHE A 447 1.52 15.44 -2.20
C PHE A 447 1.07 15.68 -0.75
N TRP A 448 1.41 14.73 0.12
CA TRP A 448 1.18 14.79 1.55
C TRP A 448 2.51 14.64 2.27
N LEU A 449 2.81 15.58 3.17
CA LEU A 449 4.03 15.49 3.97
C LEU A 449 3.82 14.52 5.13
N GLY A 450 4.51 13.39 5.08
CA GLY A 450 4.56 12.42 6.17
C GLY A 450 5.66 12.76 7.18
N TYR A 451 5.37 12.64 8.47
CA TYR A 451 6.37 12.71 9.53
C TYR A 451 7.49 11.68 9.27
N GLY A 452 8.74 12.11 9.37
CA GLY A 452 9.92 11.26 9.19
C GLY A 452 10.26 10.86 7.76
N SER A 453 9.56 11.41 6.75
CA SER A 453 9.99 11.26 5.35
C SER A 453 11.26 12.09 5.07
N PRO A 454 12.05 11.78 4.01
CA PRO A 454 13.18 12.62 3.64
C PRO A 454 12.82 14.11 3.44
N VAL A 455 11.66 14.42 2.85
CA VAL A 455 11.18 15.82 2.75
C VAL A 455 10.94 16.44 4.14
N TRP A 456 10.50 15.65 5.11
CA TRP A 456 10.29 16.14 6.48
C TRP A 456 11.62 16.40 7.20
N HIS A 457 12.65 15.58 6.96
CA HIS A 457 13.98 15.72 7.55
C HIS A 457 14.80 16.86 6.93
N HIS A 458 14.59 17.14 5.64
CA HIS A 458 15.35 18.12 4.86
C HIS A 458 14.42 19.09 4.12
N PRO A 459 13.50 19.79 4.82
CA PRO A 459 12.43 20.57 4.20
C PRO A 459 12.98 21.70 3.30
N GLU A 460 14.10 22.30 3.65
CA GLU A 460 14.73 23.39 2.89
C GLU A 460 15.16 22.95 1.48
N ALA A 461 15.61 21.70 1.33
CA ALA A 461 16.00 21.13 0.04
C ALA A 461 14.83 21.04 -0.95
N PHE A 462 13.60 21.18 -0.45
CA PHE A 462 12.35 21.12 -1.22
C PHE A 462 11.58 22.46 -1.20
N GLY A 463 12.22 23.55 -0.79
CA GLY A 463 11.58 24.88 -0.73
C GLY A 463 10.53 25.02 0.37
N ILE A 464 10.58 24.17 1.38
CA ILE A 464 9.68 24.21 2.55
C ILE A 464 10.32 25.07 3.65
N LEU A 465 9.60 26.12 4.08
CA LEU A 465 10.08 27.09 5.06
C LEU A 465 9.80 26.68 6.51
N LYS A 466 8.69 25.96 6.74
CA LYS A 466 8.26 25.56 8.07
C LYS A 466 7.39 24.31 8.01
N VAL A 467 7.62 23.38 8.93
CA VAL A 467 6.84 22.15 9.10
C VAL A 467 6.10 22.21 10.44
N ARG A 468 4.88 21.68 10.46
CA ARG A 468 4.02 21.56 11.66
C ARG A 468 3.00 20.44 11.46
N ASN A 469 2.32 20.01 12.50
CA ASN A 469 1.17 19.12 12.34
C ASN A 469 0.17 19.69 11.33
N HIS A 470 -0.44 18.82 10.52
CA HIS A 470 -1.43 19.26 9.53
C HIS A 470 -2.57 20.02 10.22
N PRO A 471 -2.97 21.22 9.71
CA PRO A 471 -3.93 22.09 10.41
C PRO A 471 -5.31 21.46 10.60
N PHE A 472 -5.67 20.42 9.83
CA PHE A 472 -6.95 19.75 9.95
C PHE A 472 -7.12 18.99 11.27
N TYR A 473 -6.04 18.59 11.93
CA TYR A 473 -6.12 18.00 13.27
C TYR A 473 -6.71 18.92 14.33
N ARG A 474 -6.67 20.26 14.14
CA ARG A 474 -7.31 21.23 15.03
C ARG A 474 -8.84 21.09 15.08
N TYR A 475 -9.44 20.51 14.02
CA TYR A 475 -10.86 20.22 14.03
C TYR A 475 -11.18 18.97 14.85
N LEU A 476 -10.22 18.03 14.95
CA LEU A 476 -10.40 16.72 15.56
C LEU A 476 -10.11 16.71 17.06
N PHE A 477 -9.15 17.52 17.53
CA PHE A 477 -8.69 17.56 18.91
C PHE A 477 -8.91 18.91 19.56
N PRO A 478 -9.21 18.94 20.90
CA PRO A 478 -9.08 20.17 21.69
C PRO A 478 -7.68 20.78 21.58
N GLN A 479 -7.60 22.11 21.70
CA GLN A 479 -6.33 22.84 21.49
C GLN A 479 -5.23 22.39 22.47
N GLU A 480 -5.60 22.11 23.72
CA GLU A 480 -4.70 21.66 24.79
C GLU A 480 -4.06 20.33 24.46
N ILE A 481 -4.82 19.42 23.85
CA ILE A 481 -4.33 18.10 23.39
C ILE A 481 -3.53 18.27 22.11
N PHE A 482 -4.08 18.99 21.12
CA PHE A 482 -3.42 19.19 19.83
C PHE A 482 -2.02 19.79 19.96
N SER A 483 -1.82 20.72 20.89
CA SER A 483 -0.53 21.37 21.12
C SER A 483 0.57 20.42 21.62
N GLN A 484 0.19 19.30 22.24
CA GLN A 484 1.10 18.28 22.78
C GLN A 484 1.43 17.17 21.79
N LEU A 485 0.62 17.01 20.74
CA LEU A 485 0.72 15.87 19.81
C LEU A 485 1.75 16.12 18.71
N HIS A 486 2.47 15.07 18.36
CA HIS A 486 3.14 14.89 17.08
C HIS A 486 2.34 13.86 16.27
N LEU A 487 2.00 14.19 15.03
CA LEU A 487 1.05 13.41 14.24
C LEU A 487 1.65 13.02 12.88
N ILE A 488 1.18 11.93 12.31
CA ILE A 488 1.76 11.34 11.10
C ILE A 488 1.66 12.25 9.87
N LEU A 489 0.55 12.98 9.72
CA LEU A 489 0.38 13.96 8.64
C LEU A 489 0.86 15.32 9.07
N GLN A 490 1.73 15.88 8.26
CA GLN A 490 2.32 17.19 8.50
C GLN A 490 1.78 18.22 7.50
N GLY A 491 1.62 19.44 7.96
CA GLY A 491 1.43 20.61 7.10
C GLY A 491 2.74 21.38 6.97
N TYR A 492 2.88 22.12 5.89
CA TYR A 492 4.07 22.94 5.67
C TYR A 492 3.72 24.32 5.11
N GLN A 493 4.66 25.25 5.22
CA GLN A 493 4.63 26.55 4.55
C GLN A 493 5.71 26.55 3.45
N GLY A 494 5.38 27.09 2.28
CA GLY A 494 6.17 27.11 1.06
C GLY A 494 5.24 26.95 -0.13
N GLY A 495 5.57 27.34 -1.30
CA GLY A 495 4.87 27.36 -2.60
C GLY A 495 3.59 26.55 -2.88
N MET A 496 2.77 26.24 -1.86
CA MET A 496 1.59 25.35 -2.02
C MET A 496 0.56 25.88 -3.03
N LYS A 497 0.31 27.19 -3.03
CA LYS A 497 -0.67 27.80 -3.97
C LYS A 497 -0.13 27.78 -5.40
N GLU A 498 1.16 28.02 -5.55
CA GLU A 498 1.89 27.95 -6.82
C GLU A 498 1.83 26.52 -7.35
N GLN A 499 2.12 25.53 -6.51
CA GLN A 499 2.04 24.11 -6.87
C GLN A 499 0.60 23.70 -7.27
N GLN A 500 -0.41 24.16 -6.55
CA GLN A 500 -1.82 23.90 -6.93
C GLN A 500 -2.17 24.50 -8.29
N ARG A 501 -1.68 25.70 -8.59
CA ARG A 501 -1.91 26.36 -9.89
C ARG A 501 -1.17 25.63 -11.01
N LEU A 502 0.08 25.30 -10.79
CA LEU A 502 0.99 24.62 -11.71
C LEU A 502 0.40 23.26 -12.16
N TRP A 503 0.01 22.41 -11.19
CA TRP A 503 -0.49 21.06 -11.45
C TRP A 503 -1.95 20.97 -11.92
N ARG A 504 -2.66 22.11 -12.04
CA ARG A 504 -4.07 22.11 -12.48
C ARG A 504 -4.27 21.51 -13.87
N ARG A 505 -3.31 21.70 -14.77
CA ARG A 505 -3.33 21.16 -16.13
C ARG A 505 -3.25 19.63 -16.10
N VAL A 506 -2.34 19.07 -15.32
CA VAL A 506 -2.19 17.62 -15.13
C VAL A 506 -3.46 17.04 -14.50
N THR A 507 -4.01 17.67 -13.47
CA THR A 507 -5.25 17.21 -12.83
C THR A 507 -6.43 17.11 -13.82
N ARG A 508 -6.54 18.05 -14.78
CA ARG A 508 -7.54 17.96 -15.83
C ARG A 508 -7.23 16.84 -16.82
N ALA A 509 -5.98 16.73 -17.26
CA ALA A 509 -5.54 15.67 -18.17
C ALA A 509 -5.80 14.27 -17.61
N LEU A 510 -5.54 14.04 -16.32
CA LEU A 510 -5.84 12.77 -15.64
C LEU A 510 -7.35 12.44 -15.65
N LYS A 511 -8.21 13.43 -15.47
CA LYS A 511 -9.68 13.22 -15.56
C LYS A 511 -10.11 12.86 -16.98
N SER A 512 -9.58 13.57 -17.98
CA SER A 512 -9.87 13.28 -19.38
C SER A 512 -9.35 11.90 -19.80
N TRP A 513 -8.15 11.52 -19.33
CA TRP A 513 -7.60 10.18 -19.55
C TRP A 513 -8.49 9.08 -18.94
N ARG A 514 -8.94 9.26 -17.70
CA ARG A 514 -9.85 8.32 -17.05
C ARG A 514 -11.14 8.15 -17.86
N ALA A 515 -11.79 9.25 -18.24
CA ALA A 515 -13.02 9.20 -19.03
C ALA A 515 -12.81 8.50 -20.38
N ALA A 516 -11.72 8.84 -21.09
CA ALA A 516 -11.38 8.21 -22.37
C ALA A 516 -11.13 6.70 -22.25
N TYR A 517 -10.42 6.29 -21.20
CA TYR A 517 -10.14 4.88 -20.94
C TYR A 517 -11.42 4.10 -20.61
N ASP A 518 -12.27 4.65 -19.73
CA ASP A 518 -13.53 4.03 -19.33
C ASP A 518 -14.49 3.90 -20.52
N ASP A 519 -14.60 4.94 -21.38
CA ASP A 519 -15.42 4.93 -22.59
C ASP A 519 -14.93 3.87 -23.59
N LEU A 520 -13.61 3.75 -23.82
CA LEU A 520 -13.03 2.77 -24.73
C LEU A 520 -13.15 1.32 -24.23
N HIS A 521 -13.29 1.11 -22.90
CA HIS A 521 -13.50 -0.22 -22.31
C HIS A 521 -14.96 -0.57 -22.04
N SER A 522 -15.91 0.38 -22.19
CA SER A 522 -17.35 0.13 -22.01
C SER A 522 -17.95 -0.75 -23.13
N ALA A 523 -17.31 -0.82 -24.30
CA ALA A 523 -17.67 -1.74 -25.35
C ALA A 523 -17.40 -3.19 -24.92
N SER A 524 -18.20 -4.15 -25.41
CA SER A 524 -18.13 -5.58 -25.08
C SER A 524 -16.81 -6.26 -25.48
N ASP A 525 -15.95 -5.59 -26.23
CA ASP A 525 -14.65 -6.06 -26.64
C ASP A 525 -13.59 -5.75 -25.56
N ARG A 526 -12.97 -6.81 -25.04
CA ARG A 526 -11.93 -6.77 -24.00
C ARG A 526 -10.50 -6.67 -24.56
N ASP A 527 -10.34 -6.44 -25.87
CA ASP A 527 -9.02 -6.27 -26.45
C ASP A 527 -8.38 -4.95 -25.98
N PRO A 528 -7.03 -4.92 -25.80
CA PRO A 528 -6.33 -3.69 -25.42
C PRO A 528 -6.57 -2.57 -26.43
N ILE A 529 -6.64 -1.33 -25.94
CA ILE A 529 -6.91 -0.13 -26.77
C ILE A 529 -5.86 0.00 -27.89
N LEU A 530 -4.61 -0.30 -27.61
CA LEU A 530 -3.52 -0.34 -28.58
C LEU A 530 -2.90 -1.73 -28.59
N SER A 531 -3.20 -2.50 -29.62
CA SER A 531 -2.85 -3.91 -29.71
C SER A 531 -2.19 -4.26 -31.04
N TYR A 532 -1.51 -5.40 -31.11
CA TYR A 532 -0.97 -5.91 -32.35
C TYR A 532 -1.22 -7.41 -32.54
N GLN A 533 -1.23 -7.81 -33.82
CA GLN A 533 -1.18 -9.21 -34.27
C GLN A 533 0.06 -9.42 -35.15
N ASP A 534 0.84 -10.44 -34.84
CA ASP A 534 2.06 -10.76 -35.55
C ASP A 534 1.79 -11.91 -36.56
N GLY A 535 1.89 -11.61 -37.85
CA GLY A 535 1.77 -12.55 -38.97
C GLY A 535 3.10 -13.08 -39.49
N GLU A 536 4.17 -13.11 -38.68
CA GLU A 536 5.55 -13.53 -38.97
C GLU A 536 6.30 -12.69 -40.02
N THR A 537 5.69 -12.34 -41.13
CA THR A 537 6.24 -11.49 -42.19
C THR A 537 5.75 -10.05 -42.11
N PHE A 538 4.64 -9.82 -41.42
CA PHE A 538 4.02 -8.51 -41.20
C PHE A 538 3.43 -8.41 -39.81
N LEU A 539 3.23 -7.19 -39.34
CA LEU A 539 2.59 -6.83 -38.07
C LEU A 539 1.38 -5.94 -38.35
N VAL A 540 0.26 -6.24 -37.73
CA VAL A 540 -0.95 -5.41 -37.78
C VAL A 540 -1.13 -4.78 -36.40
N ILE A 541 -1.01 -3.45 -36.29
CA ILE A 541 -1.26 -2.69 -35.08
C ILE A 541 -2.65 -2.09 -35.20
N ARG A 542 -3.51 -2.29 -34.21
CA ARG A 542 -4.86 -1.70 -34.10
C ARG A 542 -4.88 -0.69 -32.97
N GLU A 543 -5.44 0.46 -33.26
CA GLU A 543 -5.64 1.56 -32.33
C GLU A 543 -7.14 1.87 -32.28
N ARG A 544 -7.77 1.65 -31.11
CA ARG A 544 -9.16 2.03 -30.86
C ARG A 544 -9.22 3.51 -30.53
N ARG A 545 -10.23 4.21 -31.06
CA ARG A 545 -10.36 5.66 -30.96
C ARG A 545 -11.74 6.08 -30.49
N LEU A 546 -11.79 7.17 -29.70
CA LEU A 546 -13.05 7.82 -29.35
C LEU A 546 -13.58 8.61 -30.55
N ALA A 547 -14.90 8.47 -30.81
CA ALA A 547 -15.63 9.26 -31.82
C ALA A 547 -15.02 9.23 -33.25
N ALA A 548 -14.20 8.22 -33.57
CA ALA A 548 -13.63 8.00 -34.90
C ALA A 548 -13.51 6.50 -35.17
N ASP A 549 -13.35 6.13 -36.46
CA ASP A 549 -13.06 4.74 -36.83
C ASP A 549 -11.70 4.30 -36.27
N ASP A 550 -11.62 3.03 -35.88
CA ASP A 550 -10.38 2.41 -35.44
C ASP A 550 -9.31 2.50 -36.54
N MET A 551 -8.07 2.78 -36.14
CA MET A 551 -6.97 2.88 -37.07
C MET A 551 -6.16 1.59 -37.10
N THR A 552 -5.75 1.19 -38.29
CA THR A 552 -4.90 0.02 -38.50
C THR A 552 -3.59 0.43 -39.19
N HIS A 553 -2.47 0.02 -38.59
CA HIS A 553 -1.12 0.22 -39.16
C HIS A 553 -0.53 -1.13 -39.53
N ARG A 554 0.16 -1.21 -40.66
CA ARG A 554 0.84 -2.44 -41.11
C ARG A 554 2.35 -2.20 -41.24
N LEU A 555 3.13 -3.01 -40.55
CA LEU A 555 4.59 -3.02 -40.66
C LEU A 555 5.02 -4.33 -41.32
N LYS A 556 6.05 -4.28 -42.18
CA LYS A 556 6.58 -5.47 -42.90
C LYS A 556 8.10 -5.52 -42.74
N GLY A 557 8.67 -6.73 -42.90
CA GLY A 557 10.11 -6.92 -42.89
C GLY A 557 10.83 -6.31 -41.71
N THR A 558 11.86 -5.52 -41.96
CA THR A 558 12.68 -4.90 -40.87
C THR A 558 11.93 -3.92 -40.02
N SER A 559 10.95 -3.17 -40.55
CA SER A 559 10.12 -2.26 -39.73
C SER A 559 9.34 -3.02 -38.67
N ARG A 560 8.79 -4.20 -38.99
CA ARG A 560 8.18 -5.11 -38.03
C ARG A 560 9.19 -5.56 -36.98
N GLN A 561 10.38 -6.02 -37.42
CA GLN A 561 11.41 -6.52 -36.51
C GLN A 561 11.90 -5.45 -35.53
N ILE A 562 12.12 -4.21 -35.99
CA ILE A 562 12.51 -3.08 -35.15
C ILE A 562 11.42 -2.77 -34.12
N TYR A 563 10.14 -2.76 -34.54
CA TYR A 563 9.02 -2.49 -33.65
C TYR A 563 8.93 -3.54 -32.53
N LEU A 564 9.02 -4.82 -32.86
CA LEU A 564 9.01 -5.92 -31.90
C LEU A 564 10.27 -5.94 -31.01
N PHE A 565 11.44 -5.56 -31.52
CA PHE A 565 12.67 -5.44 -30.73
C PHE A 565 12.54 -4.36 -29.64
N CYS A 566 11.75 -3.31 -29.93
CA CYS A 566 11.44 -2.23 -29.00
C CYS A 566 10.24 -2.52 -28.08
N GLU A 567 9.70 -3.74 -28.00
CA GLU A 567 8.71 -4.13 -26.98
C GLU A 567 9.23 -3.92 -25.56
N LYS A 568 10.53 -4.09 -25.37
CA LYS A 568 11.29 -3.62 -24.22
C LYS A 568 12.01 -2.33 -24.63
N ASN A 569 12.09 -1.35 -23.71
CA ASN A 569 12.76 -0.10 -24.04
C ASN A 569 14.22 -0.35 -24.45
N ARG A 570 14.64 0.22 -25.59
CA ARG A 570 15.95 0.06 -26.21
C ARG A 570 16.60 1.40 -26.50
N SER A 571 17.91 1.49 -26.33
CA SER A 571 18.65 2.65 -26.81
C SER A 571 18.79 2.62 -28.34
N LEU A 572 18.96 3.79 -28.94
CA LEU A 572 19.23 3.89 -30.38
C LEU A 572 20.46 3.07 -30.79
N SER A 573 21.50 3.05 -29.96
CA SER A 573 22.71 2.23 -30.20
C SER A 573 22.40 0.73 -30.24
N GLU A 574 21.62 0.20 -29.27
CA GLU A 574 21.18 -1.20 -29.26
C GLU A 574 20.37 -1.55 -30.53
N ILE A 575 19.54 -0.62 -31.01
CA ILE A 575 18.71 -0.84 -32.21
C ILE A 575 19.59 -0.86 -33.46
N VAL A 576 20.53 0.10 -33.61
CA VAL A 576 21.44 0.16 -34.74
C VAL A 576 22.39 -1.05 -34.79
N GLU A 577 22.92 -1.46 -33.65
CA GLU A 577 23.73 -2.67 -33.51
C GLU A 577 22.96 -3.94 -33.91
N ARG A 578 21.70 -4.02 -33.55
CA ARG A 578 20.84 -5.18 -33.87
C ARG A 578 20.47 -5.26 -35.35
N PHE A 579 20.46 -4.10 -36.06
CA PHE A 579 20.06 -3.98 -37.47
C PHE A 579 21.14 -3.28 -38.31
N PRO A 580 22.35 -3.84 -38.41
CA PRO A 580 23.52 -3.13 -38.98
C PRO A 580 23.39 -2.80 -40.48
N GLY A 581 22.51 -3.52 -41.21
CA GLY A 581 22.28 -3.28 -42.64
C GLY A 581 21.51 -1.99 -42.97
N PHE A 582 21.04 -1.24 -41.97
CA PHE A 582 20.21 -0.04 -42.21
C PHE A 582 20.87 1.28 -41.81
N GLY A 583 21.85 1.28 -40.93
CA GLY A 583 22.45 2.50 -40.38
C GLY A 583 21.50 3.38 -39.59
N GLN A 584 22.06 4.32 -38.83
CA GLN A 584 21.27 5.25 -38.00
C GLN A 584 20.39 6.18 -38.86
N GLU A 585 20.88 6.58 -40.03
CA GLU A 585 20.24 7.52 -40.97
C GLU A 585 18.89 6.98 -41.52
N LYS A 586 18.67 5.65 -41.53
CA LYS A 586 17.41 5.03 -41.95
C LYS A 586 16.55 4.62 -40.77
N ILE A 587 17.16 4.18 -39.66
CA ILE A 587 16.46 3.71 -38.45
C ILE A 587 15.81 4.89 -37.72
N LEU A 588 16.52 5.98 -37.48
CA LEU A 588 16.02 7.10 -36.68
C LEU A 588 14.79 7.79 -37.29
N PRO A 589 14.69 8.06 -38.60
CA PRO A 589 13.46 8.59 -39.20
C PRO A 589 12.27 7.67 -39.05
N PHE A 590 12.45 6.35 -39.17
CA PHE A 590 11.38 5.38 -38.91
C PHE A 590 10.91 5.42 -37.46
N LEU A 591 11.81 5.45 -36.48
CA LEU A 591 11.47 5.53 -35.06
C LEU A 591 10.72 6.83 -34.75
N ASN A 592 11.18 7.97 -35.27
CA ASN A 592 10.51 9.26 -35.10
C ASN A 592 9.10 9.25 -35.71
N MET A 593 8.93 8.71 -36.92
CA MET A 593 7.61 8.52 -37.53
C MET A 593 6.66 7.71 -36.63
N MET A 594 7.16 6.65 -35.99
CA MET A 594 6.36 5.85 -35.06
C MET A 594 6.03 6.60 -33.78
N VAL A 595 6.91 7.49 -33.29
CA VAL A 595 6.66 8.38 -32.16
C VAL A 595 5.59 9.43 -32.52
N ASP A 596 5.68 10.04 -33.70
CA ASP A 596 4.68 11.03 -34.17
C ASP A 596 3.27 10.41 -34.27
N LYS A 597 3.20 9.13 -34.66
CA LYS A 597 1.95 8.35 -34.69
C LYS A 597 1.48 7.86 -33.32
N LYS A 598 2.19 8.17 -32.22
CA LYS A 598 1.92 7.65 -30.85
C LYS A 598 1.96 6.14 -30.73
N LEU A 599 2.61 5.44 -31.66
CA LEU A 599 2.81 3.99 -31.60
C LEU A 599 4.09 3.59 -30.88
N MET A 600 5.01 4.54 -30.70
CA MET A 600 6.21 4.40 -29.88
C MET A 600 6.37 5.60 -28.98
N PHE A 601 7.01 5.39 -27.83
CA PHE A 601 7.45 6.45 -26.93
C PHE A 601 8.97 6.62 -27.03
N ARG A 602 9.43 7.86 -26.98
CA ARG A 602 10.86 8.22 -26.95
C ARG A 602 11.17 9.02 -25.69
N GLU A 603 12.24 8.62 -25.02
CA GLU A 603 12.85 9.38 -23.92
C GLU A 603 14.36 9.46 -24.15
N GLY A 604 14.86 10.65 -24.47
CA GLY A 604 16.25 10.84 -24.92
C GLY A 604 16.58 9.97 -26.12
N GLU A 605 17.55 9.08 -25.95
CA GLU A 605 17.99 8.10 -26.96
C GLU A 605 17.29 6.72 -26.81
N ARG A 606 16.28 6.59 -25.97
CA ARG A 606 15.58 5.32 -25.75
C ARG A 606 14.20 5.32 -26.41
N PHE A 607 13.82 4.16 -26.91
CA PHE A 607 12.55 3.95 -27.62
C PHE A 607 11.81 2.73 -27.06
N LEU A 608 10.48 2.83 -26.98
CA LEU A 608 9.57 1.79 -26.51
C LEU A 608 8.37 1.69 -27.45
N SER A 609 8.09 0.54 -28.02
CA SER A 609 6.83 0.28 -28.73
C SER A 609 5.67 0.11 -27.73
N LEU A 610 4.51 0.71 -28.04
CA LEU A 610 3.42 0.84 -27.08
C LEU A 610 2.30 -0.22 -27.26
N ALA A 611 2.15 -0.81 -28.43
CA ALA A 611 1.15 -1.85 -28.65
C ALA A 611 1.48 -3.13 -27.88
N VAL A 612 0.44 -3.83 -27.41
CA VAL A 612 0.54 -5.11 -26.71
C VAL A 612 -0.04 -6.25 -27.58
N PRO A 613 0.44 -7.49 -27.43
CA PRO A 613 -0.08 -8.62 -28.22
C PRO A 613 -1.52 -8.98 -27.80
N ILE A 614 -2.42 -9.16 -28.75
CA ILE A 614 -3.82 -9.54 -28.49
C ILE A 614 -3.93 -10.88 -27.73
N ARG A 615 -3.07 -11.85 -28.07
CA ARG A 615 -3.05 -13.17 -27.41
C ARG A 615 -2.30 -13.23 -26.08
N GLY A 616 -1.72 -12.11 -25.63
CA GLY A 616 -0.84 -12.07 -24.47
C GLY A 616 0.62 -12.42 -24.79
N PHE A 617 1.52 -12.04 -23.87
CA PHE A 617 2.94 -12.38 -23.99
C PHE A 617 3.17 -13.86 -23.68
N GLY A 618 4.06 -14.52 -24.45
CA GLY A 618 4.45 -15.91 -24.21
C GLY A 618 3.66 -16.96 -25.03
N GLU A 619 2.40 -16.75 -25.35
CA GLU A 619 1.60 -17.71 -26.13
C GLU A 619 2.15 -17.94 -27.55
N GLN A 620 2.87 -16.98 -28.10
CA GLN A 620 3.52 -17.11 -29.40
C GLN A 620 4.80 -18.00 -29.39
N SER A 621 5.47 -18.10 -28.23
CA SER A 621 6.71 -18.90 -28.12
C SER A 621 6.43 -20.39 -28.05
N GLU A 622 5.34 -20.84 -27.47
CA GLU A 622 4.97 -22.26 -27.41
C GLU A 622 4.54 -22.81 -28.79
N ILE A 623 3.83 -21.99 -29.56
CA ILE A 623 3.47 -22.36 -30.94
C ILE A 623 4.73 -22.41 -31.87
N ARG A 624 5.72 -21.51 -31.61
CA ARG A 624 6.99 -21.53 -32.36
C ARG A 624 7.85 -22.76 -32.05
N ILE A 625 7.89 -23.22 -30.81
CA ILE A 625 8.65 -24.40 -30.40
C ILE A 625 8.01 -25.66 -30.99
N SER A 626 6.68 -25.79 -30.98
CA SER A 626 5.97 -26.93 -31.57
C SER A 626 6.12 -27.01 -33.09
N ASN A 627 6.19 -25.85 -33.79
CA ASN A 627 6.41 -25.82 -35.24
C ASN A 627 7.87 -26.12 -35.65
N PHE A 628 8.85 -25.79 -34.80
CA PHE A 628 10.26 -26.14 -35.02
C PHE A 628 10.51 -27.64 -34.79
N GLU A 629 9.89 -28.25 -33.77
CA GLU A 629 10.03 -29.70 -33.52
C GLU A 629 9.31 -30.55 -34.58
N THR A 630 8.20 -30.07 -35.16
CA THR A 630 7.50 -30.74 -36.25
C THR A 630 8.25 -30.61 -37.58
N SER A 631 8.92 -29.48 -37.86
CA SER A 631 9.73 -29.32 -39.07
C SER A 631 11.07 -30.08 -39.05
N ALA A 632 11.62 -30.35 -37.85
CA ALA A 632 12.85 -31.12 -37.67
C ALA A 632 12.62 -32.65 -37.79
N LYS A 633 11.37 -33.14 -37.73
CA LYS A 633 11.00 -34.56 -37.93
C LYS A 633 10.59 -34.90 -39.37
N LEU A 634 10.59 -33.91 -40.28
CA LEU A 634 10.22 -34.06 -41.69
C LEU A 634 11.39 -33.76 -42.65
N LYS A 635 12.63 -33.88 -42.21
CA LYS A 635 13.82 -33.88 -43.08
C LYS A 635 14.67 -35.11 -42.82
#